data_e87882a8ac30a49c8de19c164c3f7ea6
#
_entry.id   e87882a8ac30a49c8de19c164c3f7ea6
#
_cell.length_a   1.000
_cell.length_b   1.000
_cell.length_c   1.000
_cell.angle_alpha   90.00
_cell.angle_beta   90.00
_cell.angle_gamma   90.00
#
_symmetry.space_group_name_H-M   'P 1'
#
loop_
_entity.id
_entity.type
_entity.pdbx_description
1 polymer ?
#
loop_
_entity_poly.entity_id
_entity_poly.type
_entity_poly.pdbx_seq_one_letter_code
_entity_poly.pdbx_strand_id
1 'polypeptide(L)'
;MLVDGDVVLRPIRMRDQRAWREVNRRNRDWLRPWEATIPPPTPSGPIAHRPTYRQMVRHLRAEANAGRMLPFVIEYQGRLVGQLTVAGITWGSMCSGHVGYWIDESVAGRGVMPTSVALVVDHCFRTVGLHRIEVCIRPENRPSRRVVEKLGFREEGLRPRYLHIDGAWRDHLVFALTAEEVPEGLLGRWQRERARHGRNAGSDAGQPGPAQ
;
A
#
# COMPACT_ATOMS: atom_id res chain seq x y z
N MET A 1 -6.49 -14.87 2.64
CA MET A 1 -6.25 -14.09 3.87
C MET A 1 -4.77 -14.21 4.19
N LEU A 2 -4.10 -13.09 4.44
CA LEU A 2 -2.68 -13.01 4.78
C LEU A 2 -2.59 -12.43 6.20
N VAL A 3 -1.72 -12.94 7.05
CA VAL A 3 -1.70 -12.59 8.49
C VAL A 3 -0.25 -12.53 9.00
N ASP A 4 0.05 -11.48 9.76
CA ASP A 4 1.26 -11.38 10.60
C ASP A 4 0.93 -10.63 11.90
N GLY A 5 0.92 -11.33 13.02
CA GLY A 5 0.47 -10.80 14.31
C GLY A 5 -0.93 -10.19 14.23
N ASP A 6 -1.05 -8.93 14.64
CA ASP A 6 -2.30 -8.18 14.63
C ASP A 6 -2.73 -7.65 13.24
N VAL A 7 -1.88 -7.80 12.22
CA VAL A 7 -2.14 -7.33 10.86
C VAL A 7 -2.78 -8.43 10.03
N VAL A 8 -3.96 -8.16 9.49
CA VAL A 8 -4.69 -9.08 8.63
C VAL A 8 -5.06 -8.39 7.31
N LEU A 9 -4.72 -9.03 6.19
CA LEU A 9 -5.18 -8.65 4.86
C LEU A 9 -6.24 -9.66 4.39
N ARG A 10 -7.41 -9.18 4.10
CA ARG A 10 -8.50 -9.99 3.55
C ARG A 10 -9.22 -9.29 2.39
N PRO A 11 -9.89 -10.04 1.51
CA PRO A 11 -10.69 -9.44 0.45
C PRO A 11 -11.75 -8.47 1.00
N ILE A 12 -11.95 -7.37 0.28
CA ILE A 12 -12.99 -6.38 0.60
C ILE A 12 -14.39 -6.98 0.42
N ARG A 13 -15.32 -6.66 1.32
CA ARG A 13 -16.69 -7.21 1.35
C ARG A 13 -17.74 -6.10 1.35
N MET A 14 -18.94 -6.41 0.87
CA MET A 14 -20.09 -5.48 0.91
C MET A 14 -20.42 -5.00 2.32
N ARG A 15 -20.30 -5.87 3.32
CA ARG A 15 -20.54 -5.56 4.74
C ARG A 15 -19.53 -4.59 5.37
N ASP A 16 -18.39 -4.37 4.74
CA ASP A 16 -17.35 -3.45 5.23
C ASP A 16 -17.72 -1.98 5.00
N GLN A 17 -18.82 -1.70 4.29
CA GLN A 17 -19.22 -0.34 3.88
C GLN A 17 -19.23 0.67 5.03
N ARG A 18 -19.78 0.30 6.19
CA ARG A 18 -19.87 1.19 7.35
C ARG A 18 -18.48 1.53 7.89
N ALA A 19 -17.68 0.51 8.18
CA ALA A 19 -16.33 0.68 8.71
C ALA A 19 -15.43 1.43 7.71
N TRP A 20 -15.47 1.05 6.43
CA TRP A 20 -14.71 1.70 5.37
C TRP A 20 -15.04 3.20 5.25
N ARG A 21 -16.33 3.56 5.22
CA ARG A 21 -16.76 4.96 5.16
C ARG A 21 -16.37 5.74 6.39
N GLU A 22 -16.48 5.15 7.56
CA GLU A 22 -16.10 5.78 8.83
C GLU A 22 -14.61 6.12 8.84
N VAL A 23 -13.73 5.17 8.47
CA VAL A 23 -12.29 5.39 8.40
C VAL A 23 -11.95 6.46 7.35
N ASN A 24 -12.54 6.39 6.16
CA ASN A 24 -12.31 7.41 5.11
C ASN A 24 -12.78 8.81 5.54
N ARG A 25 -13.94 8.91 6.22
CA ARG A 25 -14.48 10.18 6.68
C ARG A 25 -13.57 10.88 7.70
N ARG A 26 -13.10 10.14 8.71
CA ARG A 26 -12.21 10.71 9.75
C ARG A 26 -10.82 11.03 9.26
N ASN A 27 -10.38 10.41 8.17
CA ASN A 27 -9.06 10.60 7.57
C ASN A 27 -9.10 11.48 6.31
N ARG A 28 -10.20 12.23 6.08
CA ARG A 28 -10.36 13.00 4.83
C ARG A 28 -9.17 13.92 4.57
N ASP A 29 -8.74 14.70 5.55
CA ASP A 29 -7.66 15.68 5.39
C ASP A 29 -6.29 15.01 5.27
N TRP A 30 -6.08 13.90 5.98
CA TRP A 30 -4.90 13.06 5.88
C TRP A 30 -4.74 12.40 4.50
N LEU A 31 -5.84 11.93 3.89
CA LEU A 31 -5.83 11.19 2.63
C LEU A 31 -5.94 12.09 1.40
N ARG A 32 -6.63 13.22 1.50
CA ARG A 32 -6.93 14.10 0.36
C ARG A 32 -5.71 14.42 -0.51
N PRO A 33 -4.53 14.81 0.02
CA PRO A 33 -3.38 15.14 -0.81
C PRO A 33 -2.88 13.98 -1.68
N TRP A 34 -3.30 12.75 -1.37
CA TRP A 34 -2.83 11.51 -2.00
C TRP A 34 -3.94 10.76 -2.75
N GLU A 35 -5.17 11.26 -2.67
CA GLU A 35 -6.34 10.60 -3.25
C GLU A 35 -6.41 10.84 -4.76
N ALA A 36 -6.52 9.73 -5.53
CA ALA A 36 -6.78 9.82 -6.96
C ALA A 36 -8.13 10.49 -7.23
N THR A 37 -8.12 11.47 -8.12
CA THR A 37 -9.31 12.23 -8.50
C THR A 37 -9.61 12.04 -9.98
N ILE A 38 -10.88 12.24 -10.36
CA ILE A 38 -11.30 12.14 -11.74
C ILE A 38 -10.88 13.45 -12.44
N PRO A 39 -10.11 13.37 -13.55
CA PRO A 39 -9.78 14.56 -14.33
C PRO A 39 -11.05 15.18 -14.94
N PRO A 40 -11.03 16.48 -15.30
CA PRO A 40 -12.13 17.11 -16.03
C PRO A 40 -12.49 16.33 -17.29
N PRO A 41 -13.79 16.26 -17.64
CA PRO A 41 -14.23 15.55 -18.84
C PRO A 41 -13.61 16.17 -20.10
N THR A 42 -13.19 15.33 -21.03
CA THR A 42 -12.76 15.76 -22.36
C THR A 42 -13.94 15.71 -23.33
N PRO A 43 -13.94 16.49 -24.41
CA PRO A 43 -15.08 16.53 -25.35
C PRO A 43 -15.49 15.16 -25.92
N SER A 44 -14.55 14.23 -26.04
CA SER A 44 -14.76 12.88 -26.58
C SER A 44 -14.63 11.76 -25.53
N GLY A 45 -14.36 12.11 -24.26
CA GLY A 45 -14.15 11.12 -23.20
C GLY A 45 -15.43 10.77 -22.45
N PRO A 46 -15.47 9.60 -21.82
CA PRO A 46 -16.59 9.21 -20.99
C PRO A 46 -16.70 10.14 -19.76
N ILE A 47 -17.93 10.50 -19.41
CA ILE A 47 -18.19 11.23 -18.15
C ILE A 47 -17.96 10.24 -17.00
N ALA A 48 -16.82 10.40 -16.32
CA ALA A 48 -16.52 9.57 -15.17
C ALA A 48 -17.21 10.11 -13.91
N HIS A 49 -17.85 9.24 -13.15
CA HIS A 49 -18.47 9.57 -11.88
C HIS A 49 -17.77 8.81 -10.74
N ARG A 50 -17.67 9.43 -9.57
CA ARG A 50 -17.15 8.75 -8.38
C ARG A 50 -18.08 7.57 -8.05
N PRO A 51 -17.58 6.32 -8.04
CA PRO A 51 -18.43 5.15 -7.80
C PRO A 51 -18.93 5.13 -6.37
N THR A 52 -20.13 4.63 -6.19
CA THR A 52 -20.63 4.26 -4.85
C THR A 52 -19.80 3.11 -4.29
N TYR A 53 -19.79 2.93 -2.96
CA TYR A 53 -19.09 1.80 -2.33
C TYR A 53 -19.45 0.44 -2.96
N ARG A 54 -20.76 0.23 -3.22
CA ARG A 54 -21.23 -1.02 -3.85
C ARG A 54 -20.70 -1.22 -5.27
N GLN A 55 -20.66 -0.16 -6.08
CA GLN A 55 -20.08 -0.20 -7.43
C GLN A 55 -18.58 -0.47 -7.36
N MET A 56 -17.86 0.21 -6.46
CA MET A 56 -16.44 -0.04 -6.23
C MET A 56 -16.17 -1.50 -5.86
N VAL A 57 -16.87 -2.06 -4.88
CA VAL A 57 -16.66 -3.46 -4.46
C VAL A 57 -17.01 -4.45 -5.56
N ARG A 58 -18.06 -4.20 -6.36
CA ARG A 58 -18.39 -5.05 -7.52
C ARG A 58 -17.30 -5.02 -8.58
N HIS A 59 -16.80 -3.83 -8.90
CA HIS A 59 -15.70 -3.66 -9.85
C HIS A 59 -14.44 -4.38 -9.35
N LEU A 60 -14.01 -4.12 -8.11
CA LEU A 60 -12.83 -4.76 -7.52
C LEU A 60 -12.93 -6.29 -7.53
N ARG A 61 -14.12 -6.85 -7.27
CA ARG A 61 -14.35 -8.30 -7.34
C ARG A 61 -14.31 -8.84 -8.77
N ALA A 62 -14.89 -8.11 -9.72
CA ALA A 62 -14.84 -8.50 -11.12
C ALA A 62 -13.40 -8.53 -11.65
N GLU A 63 -12.61 -7.52 -11.32
CA GLU A 63 -11.18 -7.46 -11.66
C GLU A 63 -10.36 -8.57 -10.96
N ALA A 64 -10.68 -8.87 -9.69
CA ALA A 64 -10.05 -9.97 -8.98
C ALA A 64 -10.37 -11.34 -9.60
N ASN A 65 -11.63 -11.58 -9.94
CA ASN A 65 -12.04 -12.82 -10.61
C ASN A 65 -11.41 -12.97 -12.00
N ALA A 66 -11.12 -11.87 -12.66
CA ALA A 66 -10.42 -11.84 -13.95
C ALA A 66 -8.88 -11.90 -13.82
N GLY A 67 -8.34 -12.02 -12.60
CA GLY A 67 -6.90 -12.09 -12.36
C GLY A 67 -6.14 -10.79 -12.60
N ARG A 68 -6.84 -9.63 -12.67
CA ARG A 68 -6.23 -8.33 -12.95
C ARG A 68 -5.97 -7.49 -11.70
N MET A 69 -6.56 -7.84 -10.57
CA MET A 69 -6.38 -7.14 -9.29
C MET A 69 -6.43 -8.09 -8.09
N LEU A 70 -5.80 -7.65 -6.98
CA LEU A 70 -5.91 -8.28 -5.66
C LEU A 70 -6.29 -7.19 -4.64
N PRO A 71 -7.59 -6.95 -4.39
CA PRO A 71 -8.06 -5.92 -3.48
C PRO A 71 -8.19 -6.46 -2.06
N PHE A 72 -7.43 -5.89 -1.12
CA PHE A 72 -7.48 -6.21 0.30
C PHE A 72 -7.92 -5.02 1.14
N VAL A 73 -8.69 -5.25 2.19
CA VAL A 73 -8.75 -4.37 3.34
C VAL A 73 -7.67 -4.77 4.33
N ILE A 74 -7.15 -3.77 5.04
CA ILE A 74 -6.19 -3.96 6.13
C ILE A 74 -6.97 -3.91 7.43
N GLU A 75 -6.86 -4.95 8.22
CA GLU A 75 -7.31 -4.97 9.61
C GLU A 75 -6.09 -4.94 10.54
N TYR A 76 -6.21 -4.19 11.62
CA TYR A 76 -5.25 -4.13 12.71
C TYR A 76 -6.00 -4.23 14.03
N GLN A 77 -5.65 -5.23 14.84
CA GLN A 77 -6.35 -5.53 16.09
C GLN A 77 -7.87 -5.68 15.90
N GLY A 78 -8.28 -6.40 14.85
CA GLY A 78 -9.67 -6.67 14.51
C GLY A 78 -10.46 -5.49 13.93
N ARG A 79 -9.83 -4.33 13.70
CA ARG A 79 -10.48 -3.14 13.14
C ARG A 79 -9.99 -2.88 11.71
N LEU A 80 -10.91 -2.53 10.80
CA LEU A 80 -10.56 -2.05 9.47
C LEU A 80 -9.85 -0.69 9.63
N VAL A 81 -8.60 -0.61 9.15
CA VAL A 81 -7.75 0.59 9.26
C VAL A 81 -7.21 1.06 7.92
N GLY A 82 -7.46 0.36 6.83
CA GLY A 82 -6.92 0.75 5.53
C GLY A 82 -7.33 -0.18 4.40
N GLN A 83 -6.75 0.10 3.24
CA GLN A 83 -6.90 -0.73 2.05
C GLN A 83 -5.56 -0.82 1.32
N LEU A 84 -5.31 -1.99 0.74
CA LEU A 84 -4.18 -2.24 -0.14
C LEU A 84 -4.70 -2.99 -1.37
N THR A 85 -4.30 -2.56 -2.55
CA THR A 85 -4.70 -3.19 -3.81
C THR A 85 -3.49 -3.40 -4.68
N VAL A 86 -3.31 -4.62 -5.18
CA VAL A 86 -2.43 -4.87 -6.33
C VAL A 86 -3.31 -4.72 -7.56
N ALA A 87 -2.95 -3.81 -8.46
CA ALA A 87 -3.70 -3.50 -9.66
C ALA A 87 -2.82 -3.60 -10.91
N GLY A 88 -3.45 -3.60 -12.09
CA GLY A 88 -2.73 -3.65 -13.36
C GLY A 88 -1.86 -4.89 -13.49
N ILE A 89 -2.34 -6.03 -12.98
CA ILE A 89 -1.63 -7.30 -13.13
C ILE A 89 -1.55 -7.65 -14.62
N THR A 90 -0.33 -7.73 -15.10
CA THR A 90 0.01 -8.03 -16.49
C THR A 90 0.88 -9.28 -16.52
N TRP A 91 0.51 -10.24 -17.35
CA TRP A 91 1.21 -11.51 -17.52
C TRP A 91 2.18 -11.49 -18.71
N GLY A 92 2.67 -12.64 -19.08
CA GLY A 92 3.62 -12.80 -20.17
C GLY A 92 5.01 -12.31 -19.80
N SER A 93 5.68 -11.60 -20.68
CA SER A 93 7.04 -11.10 -20.48
C SER A 93 7.15 -10.01 -19.40
N MET A 94 6.05 -9.39 -19.00
CA MET A 94 6.03 -8.35 -17.97
C MET A 94 5.88 -8.92 -16.56
N CYS A 95 4.96 -9.85 -16.38
CA CYS A 95 4.65 -10.57 -15.14
C CYS A 95 4.70 -9.67 -13.88
N SER A 96 3.96 -8.55 -13.90
CA SER A 96 4.07 -7.48 -12.91
C SER A 96 2.73 -6.96 -12.44
N GLY A 97 2.74 -6.19 -11.34
CA GLY A 97 1.59 -5.47 -10.81
C GLY A 97 2.01 -4.22 -10.01
N HIS A 98 1.06 -3.32 -9.79
CA HIS A 98 1.26 -2.08 -9.04
C HIS A 98 0.54 -2.15 -7.70
N VAL A 99 1.21 -1.78 -6.62
CA VAL A 99 0.63 -1.71 -5.28
C VAL A 99 0.25 -0.27 -4.95
N GLY A 100 -1.03 -0.06 -4.64
CA GLY A 100 -1.55 1.18 -4.08
C GLY A 100 -2.18 0.92 -2.72
N TYR A 101 -2.02 1.85 -1.78
CA TYR A 101 -2.53 1.70 -0.42
C TYR A 101 -2.84 3.03 0.26
N TRP A 102 -3.68 2.94 1.29
CA TRP A 102 -3.91 4.00 2.26
C TRP A 102 -4.15 3.39 3.65
N ILE A 103 -3.89 4.17 4.69
CA ILE A 103 -4.07 3.75 6.08
C ILE A 103 -4.62 4.88 6.94
N ASP A 104 -5.35 4.52 7.97
CA ASP A 104 -5.78 5.40 9.05
C ASP A 104 -4.58 6.05 9.74
N GLU A 105 -4.63 7.38 9.88
CA GLU A 105 -3.58 8.17 10.54
C GLU A 105 -3.30 7.67 11.96
N SER A 106 -4.35 7.26 12.70
CA SER A 106 -4.23 6.81 14.10
C SER A 106 -3.33 5.57 14.29
N VAL A 107 -3.08 4.81 13.24
CA VAL A 107 -2.19 3.64 13.27
C VAL A 107 -0.95 3.81 12.38
N ALA A 108 -0.77 4.99 11.78
CA ALA A 108 0.44 5.31 11.03
C ALA A 108 1.68 5.26 11.94
N GLY A 109 2.82 4.88 11.38
CA GLY A 109 4.08 4.76 12.15
C GLY A 109 4.24 3.48 12.98
N ARG A 110 3.17 2.69 13.17
CA ARG A 110 3.20 1.44 13.98
C ARG A 110 3.70 0.20 13.23
N GLY A 111 4.19 0.35 12.00
CA GLY A 111 4.67 -0.77 11.18
C GLY A 111 3.57 -1.53 10.45
N VAL A 112 2.29 -1.15 10.59
CA VAL A 112 1.14 -1.82 9.96
C VAL A 112 1.27 -1.83 8.44
N MET A 113 1.58 -0.67 7.81
CA MET A 113 1.67 -0.59 6.36
C MET A 113 2.87 -1.36 5.79
N PRO A 114 4.11 -1.23 6.31
CA PRO A 114 5.21 -2.07 5.83
C PRO A 114 4.92 -3.57 5.96
N THR A 115 4.31 -4.02 7.06
CA THR A 115 3.89 -5.42 7.23
C THR A 115 2.86 -5.83 6.17
N SER A 116 1.86 -4.97 5.90
CA SER A 116 0.84 -5.22 4.87
C SER A 116 1.44 -5.34 3.48
N VAL A 117 2.36 -4.44 3.11
CA VAL A 117 3.04 -4.48 1.81
C VAL A 117 3.91 -5.74 1.71
N ALA A 118 4.68 -6.09 2.77
CA ALA A 118 5.52 -7.28 2.77
C ALA A 118 4.69 -8.58 2.60
N LEU A 119 3.57 -8.71 3.31
CA LEU A 119 2.65 -9.84 3.17
C LEU A 119 2.12 -10.00 1.74
N VAL A 120 1.71 -8.87 1.12
CA VAL A 120 1.14 -8.93 -0.22
C VAL A 120 2.18 -9.18 -1.29
N VAL A 121 3.39 -8.65 -1.14
CA VAL A 121 4.51 -8.90 -2.06
C VAL A 121 4.92 -10.37 -2.02
N ASP A 122 5.07 -10.96 -0.83
CA ASP A 122 5.36 -12.39 -0.70
C ASP A 122 4.26 -13.25 -1.33
N HIS A 123 3.00 -12.88 -1.16
CA HIS A 123 1.88 -13.55 -1.81
C HIS A 123 1.94 -13.42 -3.35
N CYS A 124 2.25 -12.21 -3.87
CA CYS A 124 2.39 -11.98 -5.30
C CYS A 124 3.51 -12.82 -5.92
N PHE A 125 4.68 -12.87 -5.29
CA PHE A 125 5.82 -13.60 -5.85
C PHE A 125 5.66 -15.11 -5.69
N ARG A 126 5.24 -15.60 -4.52
CA ARG A 126 5.26 -17.04 -4.20
C ARG A 126 3.98 -17.80 -4.56
N THR A 127 2.83 -17.12 -4.52
CA THR A 127 1.53 -17.77 -4.73
C THR A 127 0.93 -17.40 -6.08
N VAL A 128 0.95 -16.11 -6.42
CA VAL A 128 0.39 -15.61 -7.68
C VAL A 128 1.35 -15.85 -8.84
N GLY A 129 2.67 -15.79 -8.59
CA GLY A 129 3.70 -16.01 -9.59
C GLY A 129 4.09 -14.75 -10.36
N LEU A 130 3.87 -13.56 -9.78
CA LEU A 130 4.40 -12.33 -10.36
C LEU A 130 5.92 -12.25 -10.15
N HIS A 131 6.59 -11.61 -11.09
CA HIS A 131 8.03 -11.37 -11.04
C HIS A 131 8.37 -10.01 -10.43
N ARG A 132 7.51 -8.99 -10.64
CA ARG A 132 7.79 -7.60 -10.31
C ARG A 132 6.61 -6.91 -9.66
N ILE A 133 6.89 -6.14 -8.60
CA ILE A 133 5.92 -5.23 -7.95
C ILE A 133 6.45 -3.80 -8.01
N GLU A 134 5.60 -2.88 -8.45
CA GLU A 134 5.86 -1.44 -8.46
C GLU A 134 4.98 -0.69 -7.45
N VAL A 135 5.52 0.39 -6.91
CA VAL A 135 4.77 1.38 -6.11
C VAL A 135 5.10 2.77 -6.67
N CYS A 136 4.07 3.50 -7.11
CA CYS A 136 4.23 4.86 -7.60
C CYS A 136 3.79 5.85 -6.51
N ILE A 137 4.70 6.73 -6.09
CA ILE A 137 4.52 7.60 -4.93
C ILE A 137 4.86 9.04 -5.32
N ARG A 138 3.98 9.98 -4.97
CA ARG A 138 4.30 11.40 -5.12
C ARG A 138 5.58 11.76 -4.34
N PRO A 139 6.50 12.58 -4.90
CA PRO A 139 7.76 12.95 -4.22
C PRO A 139 7.55 13.53 -2.81
N GLU A 140 6.43 14.24 -2.60
CA GLU A 140 6.11 14.89 -1.34
C GLU A 140 5.55 13.92 -0.28
N ASN A 141 5.10 12.72 -0.68
CA ASN A 141 4.51 11.72 0.24
C ASN A 141 5.60 10.99 1.03
N ARG A 142 6.26 11.71 1.94
CA ARG A 142 7.32 11.18 2.79
C ARG A 142 6.90 9.94 3.60
N PRO A 143 5.67 9.87 4.18
CA PRO A 143 5.23 8.65 4.89
C PRO A 143 5.23 7.42 4.00
N SER A 144 4.70 7.51 2.79
CA SER A 144 4.64 6.40 1.84
C SER A 144 6.04 6.01 1.32
N ARG A 145 6.90 6.99 1.04
CA ARG A 145 8.30 6.73 0.66
C ARG A 145 9.05 5.94 1.73
N ARG A 146 8.90 6.32 3.00
CA ARG A 146 9.50 5.57 4.13
C ARG A 146 9.04 4.11 4.22
N VAL A 147 7.82 3.79 3.74
CA VAL A 147 7.35 2.39 3.70
C VAL A 147 8.19 1.58 2.72
N VAL A 148 8.33 2.05 1.49
CA VAL A 148 9.06 1.34 0.42
C VAL A 148 10.57 1.32 0.69
N GLU A 149 11.14 2.40 1.23
CA GLU A 149 12.54 2.49 1.65
C GLU A 149 12.87 1.44 2.73
N LYS A 150 12.04 1.31 3.78
CA LYS A 150 12.19 0.28 4.83
C LYS A 150 12.09 -1.15 4.29
N LEU A 151 11.35 -1.35 3.23
CA LEU A 151 11.20 -2.64 2.59
C LEU A 151 12.26 -2.90 1.51
N GLY A 152 13.13 -1.91 1.24
CA GLY A 152 14.22 -2.01 0.29
C GLY A 152 13.78 -2.06 -1.16
N PHE A 153 12.67 -1.41 -1.50
CA PHE A 153 12.34 -1.15 -2.88
C PHE A 153 13.36 -0.20 -3.50
N ARG A 154 13.74 -0.45 -4.73
CA ARG A 154 14.67 0.35 -5.50
C ARG A 154 13.92 1.48 -6.21
N GLU A 155 14.39 2.73 -6.08
CA GLU A 155 13.89 3.85 -6.85
C GLU A 155 14.43 3.75 -8.30
N GLU A 156 13.54 3.79 -9.29
CA GLU A 156 13.91 3.62 -10.71
C GLU A 156 13.71 4.89 -11.55
N GLY A 157 13.10 5.91 -10.99
CA GLY A 157 12.95 7.18 -11.69
C GLY A 157 11.63 7.90 -11.44
N LEU A 158 11.43 8.98 -12.18
CA LEU A 158 10.28 9.87 -12.09
C LEU A 158 9.37 9.69 -13.32
N ARG A 159 8.07 9.59 -13.07
CA ARG A 159 7.01 9.68 -14.09
C ARG A 159 6.35 11.06 -14.00
N PRO A 160 6.68 12.04 -14.83
CA PRO A 160 6.08 13.36 -14.79
C PRO A 160 4.59 13.32 -15.12
N ARG A 161 3.77 14.06 -14.36
CA ARG A 161 2.32 14.19 -14.58
C ARG A 161 1.60 12.86 -14.81
N TYR A 162 1.92 11.87 -14.00
CA TYR A 162 1.53 10.48 -14.19
C TYR A 162 0.09 10.18 -13.78
N LEU A 163 -0.34 10.64 -12.61
CA LEU A 163 -1.70 10.41 -12.09
C LEU A 163 -2.38 11.73 -11.71
N HIS A 164 -3.70 11.75 -11.87
CA HIS A 164 -4.53 12.88 -11.44
C HIS A 164 -4.86 12.72 -9.95
N ILE A 165 -4.20 13.52 -9.10
CA ILE A 165 -4.28 13.47 -7.63
C ILE A 165 -4.65 14.85 -7.10
N ASP A 166 -5.64 14.91 -6.19
CA ASP A 166 -6.09 16.16 -5.55
C ASP A 166 -6.28 17.29 -6.58
N GLY A 167 -7.03 16.99 -7.66
CA GLY A 167 -7.43 17.93 -8.69
C GLY A 167 -6.36 18.31 -9.73
N ALA A 168 -5.20 17.67 -9.77
CA ALA A 168 -4.16 17.95 -10.77
C ALA A 168 -3.34 16.73 -11.16
N TRP A 169 -2.74 16.77 -12.36
CA TRP A 169 -1.75 15.78 -12.79
C TRP A 169 -0.46 15.94 -11.99
N ARG A 170 -0.04 14.90 -11.30
CA ARG A 170 1.10 14.90 -10.36
C ARG A 170 2.19 13.94 -10.77
N ASP A 171 3.42 14.34 -10.49
CA ASP A 171 4.61 13.52 -10.67
C ASP A 171 4.63 12.38 -9.64
N HIS A 172 5.18 11.23 -10.04
CA HIS A 172 5.36 10.08 -9.16
C HIS A 172 6.75 9.48 -9.34
N LEU A 173 7.44 9.24 -8.22
CA LEU A 173 8.59 8.37 -8.18
C LEU A 173 8.13 6.92 -8.32
N VAL A 174 8.88 6.14 -9.08
CA VAL A 174 8.64 4.70 -9.26
C VAL A 174 9.60 3.94 -8.38
N PHE A 175 9.05 3.11 -7.52
CA PHE A 175 9.80 2.16 -6.69
C PHE A 175 9.45 0.74 -7.14
N ALA A 176 10.45 -0.12 -7.26
CA ALA A 176 10.25 -1.49 -7.72
C ALA A 176 10.99 -2.50 -6.86
N LEU A 177 10.45 -3.72 -6.85
CA LEU A 177 11.08 -4.90 -6.26
C LEU A 177 10.79 -6.10 -7.14
N THR A 178 11.79 -6.97 -7.35
CA THR A 178 11.66 -8.23 -8.08
C THR A 178 11.77 -9.44 -7.15
N ALA A 179 11.29 -10.58 -7.61
CA ALA A 179 11.29 -11.82 -6.83
C ALA A 179 12.71 -12.26 -6.42
N GLU A 180 13.70 -12.04 -7.30
CA GLU A 180 15.10 -12.38 -7.06
C GLU A 180 15.78 -11.56 -5.97
N GLU A 181 15.28 -10.33 -5.71
CA GLU A 181 15.79 -9.45 -4.66
C GLU A 181 15.37 -9.88 -3.25
N VAL A 182 14.36 -10.77 -3.16
CA VAL A 182 13.81 -11.27 -1.89
C VAL A 182 13.55 -12.79 -1.90
N PRO A 183 14.55 -13.62 -2.19
CA PRO A 183 14.39 -15.07 -2.35
C PRO A 183 13.84 -15.73 -1.08
N GLU A 184 14.19 -15.21 0.09
CA GLU A 184 13.71 -15.71 1.39
C GLU A 184 12.36 -15.10 1.83
N GLY A 185 11.85 -14.12 1.08
CA GLY A 185 10.63 -13.37 1.36
C GLY A 185 10.87 -12.02 2.02
N LEU A 186 9.98 -11.09 1.69
CA LEU A 186 10.04 -9.71 2.16
C LEU A 186 9.61 -9.57 3.62
N LEU A 187 8.61 -10.34 4.05
CA LEU A 187 8.10 -10.30 5.43
C LEU A 187 9.19 -10.68 6.44
N GLY A 188 9.91 -11.76 6.20
CA GLY A 188 11.01 -12.18 7.08
C GLY A 188 12.13 -11.14 7.14
N ARG A 189 12.48 -10.52 6.03
CA ARG A 189 13.44 -9.40 5.99
C ARG A 189 12.94 -8.22 6.83
N TRP A 190 11.71 -7.79 6.66
CA TRP A 190 11.08 -6.71 7.43
C TRP A 190 11.06 -6.98 8.93
N GLN A 191 10.70 -8.20 9.36
CA GLN A 191 10.69 -8.60 10.76
C GLN A 191 12.09 -8.53 11.39
N ARG A 192 13.12 -8.98 10.67
CA ARG A 192 14.53 -8.89 11.13
C ARG A 192 14.97 -7.43 11.32
N GLU A 193 14.61 -6.56 10.37
CA GLU A 193 14.94 -5.13 10.46
C GLU A 193 14.23 -4.44 11.62
N ARG A 194 12.93 -4.70 11.83
CA ARG A 194 12.20 -4.20 13.01
C ARG A 194 12.86 -4.61 14.32
N ALA A 195 13.25 -5.87 14.44
CA ALA A 195 13.89 -6.40 15.64
C ALA A 195 15.25 -5.74 15.92
N ARG A 196 16.02 -5.38 14.87
CA ARG A 196 17.28 -4.65 15.03
C ARG A 196 17.05 -3.22 15.53
N HIS A 197 16.10 -2.50 14.95
CA HIS A 197 15.79 -1.12 15.36
C HIS A 197 15.22 -1.05 16.79
N GLY A 198 14.41 -2.03 17.20
CA GLY A 198 13.88 -2.12 18.56
C GLY A 198 14.97 -2.33 19.63
N ARG A 199 16.02 -3.09 19.30
CA ARG A 199 17.15 -3.31 20.21
C ARG A 199 18.01 -2.06 20.39
N ASN A 200 18.28 -1.32 19.31
CA ASN A 200 19.08 -0.11 19.38
C ASN A 200 18.39 1.04 20.15
N ALA A 201 17.06 1.13 20.06
CA ALA A 201 16.29 2.12 20.84
C ALA A 201 16.25 1.79 22.34
N GLY A 202 16.43 0.53 22.74
CA GLY A 202 16.47 0.10 24.15
C GLY A 202 17.86 0.25 24.81
N SER A 203 18.94 0.27 24.02
CA SER A 203 20.31 0.37 24.55
C SER A 203 20.75 1.82 24.89
N ASP A 204 20.08 2.82 24.33
CA ASP A 204 20.44 4.24 24.56
C ASP A 204 19.76 4.83 25.82
N ALA A 205 18.83 4.11 26.44
CA ALA A 205 18.10 4.54 27.63
C ALA A 205 18.80 4.16 28.96
N GLY A 206 20.00 3.58 28.95
CA GLY A 206 20.63 2.93 30.10
C GLY A 206 22.03 3.41 30.50
N GLN A 207 22.51 4.60 30.12
CA GLN A 207 23.74 5.17 30.70
C GLN A 207 23.39 6.19 31.77
N PRO A 208 23.59 5.88 33.07
CA PRO A 208 23.63 6.90 34.10
C PRO A 208 24.91 7.73 33.88
N GLY A 209 24.76 9.07 33.76
CA GLY A 209 25.85 10.00 33.67
C GLY A 209 26.78 9.88 34.90
N PRO A 210 28.10 10.19 34.75
CA PRO A 210 29.03 10.14 35.85
C PRO A 210 28.64 11.16 36.91
N ALA A 211 28.49 10.70 38.16
CA ALA A 211 28.37 11.54 39.35
C ALA A 211 29.66 12.35 39.51
N GLN A 212 29.50 13.68 39.56
CA GLN A 212 30.48 14.59 40.12
C GLN A 212 29.96 15.13 41.46
#